data_8032e9c03d55df21dafdcb1590296700
#
_entry.id   8032e9c03d55df21dafdcb1590296700
#
_cell.length_a   1.000
_cell.length_b   1.000
_cell.length_c   1.000
_cell.angle_alpha   90.00
_cell.angle_beta   90.00
_cell.angle_gamma   90.00
#
_symmetry.space_group_name_H-M   'P 1'
#
loop_
_entity.id
_entity.type
_entity.pdbx_description
1 polymer ?
#
loop_
_entity_poly.entity_id
_entity_poly.type
_entity_poly.pdbx_seq_one_letter_code
_entity_poly.pdbx_strand_id
1 'polypeptide(L)'
;MTPQALAAFATLVSFAVHGNRVELKLDRGSAELVWTSPSAFHFRRTLRGPLADQNPERSTDPVEFKVDDTPAALHLRSKRLDVAVQKSGALLNVNRADGTPLMADLSEPKPQPTGVVWYRDAASDTRFYGLGPDPVGLELNRRGQTVLTFYPFLLSTAGYGEYHSREALYTFDFTAPDRYRIEAPTVDYYFYFGPTPKQIFEQHRGNAAFERTERGWPDSWDGLRKHLLAAVHQALSGMTLPPFNLAGYGQATDELRRRASQYGSLEPSVYEGTRVPISAFRQQLASFFDIYAIETRDRGFPLWHPLPFQFPIDPECAHHADEFMLGDEMLVAPIYEPGNKRQVYFPPGSWTSLETNREYPGRTTATIETPALPVFAHKGAIVPLDSEGGIALHYFPDLGGEFFLLEKDLGAYTQVHAAPAADIMRLEIDAKKARDYEWVVHHVECPTAVAFEDRQFPWTYDAALKNLLIRVSVKAGEDNVIHISW
;
A
#
# COMPACT_ATOMS: atom_id res chain seq x y z
N MET A 1 35.96 44.17 -9.08
CA MET A 1 34.70 43.40 -9.07
C MET A 1 34.62 42.70 -10.41
N THR A 2 35.04 41.46 -10.44
CA THR A 2 34.85 40.58 -11.61
C THR A 2 33.39 40.17 -11.69
N PRO A 3 32.68 40.32 -12.84
CA PRO A 3 31.32 39.82 -12.98
C PRO A 3 31.34 38.30 -12.80
N GLN A 4 30.67 37.79 -11.79
CA GLN A 4 30.32 36.38 -11.75
C GLN A 4 29.51 36.10 -13.03
N ALA A 5 30.13 35.38 -13.97
CA ALA A 5 29.42 34.85 -15.12
C ALA A 5 28.24 34.05 -14.58
N LEU A 6 27.02 34.48 -14.87
CA LEU A 6 25.82 33.66 -14.67
C LEU A 6 26.13 32.32 -15.35
N ALA A 7 26.21 31.24 -14.56
CA ALA A 7 26.42 29.93 -15.11
C ALA A 7 25.24 29.62 -16.04
N ALA A 8 25.52 29.61 -17.34
CA ALA A 8 24.51 29.29 -18.35
C ALA A 8 23.94 27.91 -18.05
N PHE A 9 22.63 27.72 -18.18
CA PHE A 9 21.98 26.40 -18.05
C PHE A 9 22.58 25.41 -19.07
N ALA A 10 22.62 24.12 -18.70
CA ALA A 10 22.96 23.09 -19.67
C ALA A 10 21.92 23.10 -20.82
N THR A 11 22.38 22.89 -22.06
CA THR A 11 21.51 22.94 -23.24
C THR A 11 21.42 21.56 -23.86
N LEU A 12 20.22 21.10 -24.18
CA LEU A 12 20.00 19.91 -25.00
C LEU A 12 20.45 20.18 -26.42
N VAL A 13 21.54 19.51 -26.85
CA VAL A 13 22.18 19.70 -28.18
C VAL A 13 21.58 18.76 -29.20
N SER A 14 21.39 17.50 -28.87
CA SER A 14 20.84 16.47 -29.74
C SER A 14 20.26 15.32 -28.93
N PHE A 15 19.48 14.49 -29.57
CA PHE A 15 18.96 13.25 -28.99
C PHE A 15 19.01 12.10 -30.00
N ALA A 16 18.99 10.85 -29.50
CA ALA A 16 18.86 9.64 -30.30
C ALA A 16 17.85 8.69 -29.63
N VAL A 17 17.10 7.94 -30.44
CA VAL A 17 16.07 7.02 -29.96
C VAL A 17 16.46 5.59 -30.35
N HIS A 18 16.53 4.70 -29.38
CA HIS A 18 16.89 3.29 -29.53
C HIS A 18 15.88 2.39 -28.77
N GLY A 19 14.81 1.98 -29.46
CA GLY A 19 13.70 1.27 -28.82
C GLY A 19 13.06 2.11 -27.71
N ASN A 20 13.04 1.60 -26.46
CA ASN A 20 12.48 2.30 -25.32
C ASN A 20 13.42 3.41 -24.75
N ARG A 21 14.67 3.49 -25.22
CA ARG A 21 15.71 4.40 -24.72
C ARG A 21 15.77 5.66 -25.57
N VAL A 22 15.82 6.82 -24.91
CA VAL A 22 16.10 8.13 -25.51
C VAL A 22 17.37 8.69 -24.86
N GLU A 23 18.43 8.77 -25.66
CA GLU A 23 19.70 9.37 -25.24
C GLU A 23 19.65 10.88 -25.50
N LEU A 24 20.10 11.67 -24.52
CA LEU A 24 20.04 13.13 -24.53
C LEU A 24 21.49 13.68 -24.40
N LYS A 25 22.02 14.24 -25.47
CA LYS A 25 23.32 14.90 -25.46
C LYS A 25 23.17 16.34 -25.02
N LEU A 26 23.85 16.70 -23.92
CA LEU A 26 23.87 18.06 -23.43
C LEU A 26 25.20 18.74 -23.80
N ASP A 27 25.24 20.07 -23.80
CA ASP A 27 26.51 20.81 -23.94
C ASP A 27 27.44 20.57 -22.77
N ARG A 28 26.87 20.19 -21.61
CA ARG A 28 27.57 19.75 -20.37
C ARG A 28 26.89 18.52 -19.82
N GLY A 29 27.59 17.38 -19.81
CA GLY A 29 27.07 16.11 -19.35
C GLY A 29 26.18 15.42 -20.39
N SER A 30 25.43 14.46 -19.94
CA SER A 30 24.48 13.66 -20.73
C SER A 30 23.33 13.17 -19.86
N ALA A 31 22.21 12.85 -20.49
CA ALA A 31 21.08 12.24 -19.81
C ALA A 31 20.48 11.13 -20.68
N GLU A 32 19.70 10.26 -20.07
CA GLU A 32 18.87 9.29 -20.80
C GLU A 32 17.53 9.11 -20.08
N LEU A 33 16.53 8.78 -20.87
CA LEU A 33 15.23 8.33 -20.40
C LEU A 33 14.93 6.98 -21.05
N VAL A 34 14.62 5.99 -20.23
CA VAL A 34 14.24 4.64 -20.68
C VAL A 34 12.82 4.33 -20.23
N TRP A 35 11.92 4.16 -21.16
CA TRP A 35 10.56 3.73 -20.87
C TRP A 35 10.54 2.29 -20.36
N THR A 36 10.00 2.06 -19.17
CA THR A 36 9.79 0.72 -18.59
C THR A 36 8.36 0.23 -18.75
N SER A 37 7.42 1.15 -18.93
CA SER A 37 6.02 0.91 -19.30
C SER A 37 5.42 2.20 -19.91
N PRO A 38 4.20 2.18 -20.47
CA PRO A 38 3.53 3.42 -20.90
C PRO A 38 3.29 4.44 -19.78
N SER A 39 3.43 4.05 -18.50
CA SER A 39 3.22 4.88 -17.32
C SER A 39 4.46 5.00 -16.42
N ALA A 40 5.62 4.49 -16.86
CA ALA A 40 6.84 4.53 -16.07
C ALA A 40 8.10 4.67 -16.92
N PHE A 41 9.08 5.35 -16.37
CA PHE A 41 10.39 5.48 -17.00
C PHE A 41 11.50 5.54 -15.95
N HIS A 42 12.70 5.20 -16.38
CA HIS A 42 13.96 5.42 -15.66
C HIS A 42 14.66 6.65 -16.24
N PHE A 43 15.06 7.59 -15.42
CA PHE A 43 15.78 8.79 -15.85
C PHE A 43 17.13 8.88 -15.14
N ARG A 44 18.18 9.09 -15.92
CA ARG A 44 19.56 9.31 -15.42
C ARG A 44 20.17 10.54 -16.06
N ARG A 45 20.98 11.27 -15.29
CA ARG A 45 21.69 12.44 -15.77
C ARG A 45 23.06 12.60 -15.11
N THR A 46 24.09 12.94 -15.89
CA THR A 46 25.40 13.40 -15.40
C THR A 46 25.52 14.90 -15.59
N LEU A 47 26.28 15.55 -14.70
CA LEU A 47 26.60 16.97 -14.86
C LEU A 47 27.84 17.20 -15.72
N ARG A 48 28.67 16.17 -15.92
CA ARG A 48 29.88 16.19 -16.75
C ARG A 48 30.14 14.81 -17.32
N GLY A 49 30.62 14.77 -18.55
CA GLY A 49 31.00 13.52 -19.23
C GLY A 49 29.80 12.63 -19.61
N PRO A 50 30.05 11.44 -20.13
CA PRO A 50 29.04 10.47 -20.51
C PRO A 50 28.41 9.81 -19.27
N LEU A 51 27.24 9.23 -19.45
CA LEU A 51 26.67 8.28 -18.49
C LEU A 51 27.55 7.03 -18.44
N ALA A 52 27.75 6.47 -17.24
CA ALA A 52 28.40 5.17 -17.12
C ALA A 52 27.50 4.10 -17.75
N ASP A 53 28.13 3.19 -18.51
CA ASP A 53 27.44 2.01 -19.02
C ASP A 53 26.98 1.18 -17.82
N GLN A 54 25.69 1.08 -17.63
CA GLN A 54 25.09 0.10 -16.73
C GLN A 54 24.60 -1.08 -17.57
N ASN A 55 24.55 -2.27 -16.95
CA ASN A 55 23.91 -3.42 -17.56
C ASN A 55 22.56 -3.02 -18.13
N PRO A 56 22.20 -3.45 -19.36
CA PRO A 56 20.92 -3.13 -19.92
C PRO A 56 19.84 -3.52 -18.93
N GLU A 57 18.92 -2.61 -18.68
CA GLU A 57 17.73 -2.90 -17.88
C GLU A 57 17.13 -4.21 -18.39
N ARG A 58 16.61 -5.01 -17.45
CA ARG A 58 15.90 -6.25 -17.81
C ARG A 58 14.96 -5.94 -18.97
N SER A 59 15.06 -6.72 -20.03
CA SER A 59 14.25 -6.56 -21.26
C SER A 59 12.81 -6.22 -20.88
N THR A 60 12.45 -4.97 -21.10
CA THR A 60 11.06 -4.53 -20.97
C THR A 60 10.38 -4.70 -22.33
N ASP A 61 9.10 -5.00 -22.31
CA ASP A 61 8.31 -5.02 -23.55
C ASP A 61 8.45 -3.67 -24.29
N PRO A 62 8.41 -3.66 -25.63
CA PRO A 62 8.46 -2.43 -26.39
C PRO A 62 7.34 -1.47 -25.99
N VAL A 63 7.72 -0.22 -25.70
CA VAL A 63 6.78 0.84 -25.35
C VAL A 63 6.60 1.77 -26.55
N GLU A 64 5.38 1.92 -27.01
CA GLU A 64 5.06 2.89 -28.06
C GLU A 64 5.02 4.31 -27.48
N PHE A 65 5.81 5.21 -28.06
CA PHE A 65 5.78 6.63 -27.74
C PHE A 65 6.09 7.48 -28.98
N LYS A 66 5.63 8.72 -28.97
CA LYS A 66 5.90 9.72 -30.02
C LYS A 66 6.93 10.72 -29.51
N VAL A 67 7.79 11.15 -30.40
CA VAL A 67 8.78 12.20 -30.17
C VAL A 67 8.36 13.44 -30.92
N ASP A 68 8.25 14.58 -30.23
CA ASP A 68 7.93 15.87 -30.82
C ASP A 68 8.98 16.89 -30.35
N ASP A 69 9.81 17.34 -31.31
CA ASP A 69 10.91 18.26 -31.06
C ASP A 69 10.48 19.70 -31.36
N THR A 70 10.17 20.44 -30.30
CA THR A 70 9.80 21.85 -30.37
C THR A 70 10.99 22.78 -30.07
N PRO A 71 10.92 24.08 -30.37
CA PRO A 71 11.98 25.03 -29.98
C PRO A 71 12.26 25.10 -28.49
N ALA A 72 11.26 24.85 -27.64
CA ALA A 72 11.36 24.96 -26.19
C ALA A 72 11.72 23.63 -25.50
N ALA A 73 11.19 22.52 -25.97
CA ALA A 73 11.31 21.22 -25.32
C ALA A 73 11.24 20.06 -26.30
N LEU A 74 11.83 18.93 -25.92
CA LEU A 74 11.64 17.63 -26.52
C LEU A 74 10.54 16.91 -25.76
N HIS A 75 9.42 16.64 -26.41
CA HIS A 75 8.31 15.89 -25.84
C HIS A 75 8.40 14.41 -26.17
N LEU A 76 8.29 13.56 -25.16
CA LEU A 76 8.26 12.11 -25.27
C LEU A 76 6.89 11.65 -24.78
N ARG A 77 5.97 11.32 -25.72
CA ARG A 77 4.57 11.04 -25.40
C ARG A 77 4.23 9.57 -25.53
N SER A 78 4.00 8.91 -24.40
CA SER A 78 3.41 7.58 -24.35
C SER A 78 1.87 7.66 -24.37
N LYS A 79 1.20 6.50 -24.25
CA LYS A 79 -0.26 6.44 -24.08
C LYS A 79 -0.74 7.11 -22.76
N ARG A 80 0.12 7.24 -21.77
CA ARG A 80 -0.24 7.68 -20.41
C ARG A 80 0.42 8.99 -19.97
N LEU A 81 1.60 9.29 -20.50
CA LEU A 81 2.44 10.40 -20.07
C LEU A 81 2.90 11.27 -21.25
N ASP A 82 3.08 12.56 -20.99
CA ASP A 82 3.88 13.49 -21.78
C ASP A 82 5.07 13.95 -20.91
N VAL A 83 6.27 13.48 -21.24
CA VAL A 83 7.52 13.89 -20.59
C VAL A 83 8.20 14.92 -21.47
N ALA A 84 8.20 16.17 -21.02
CA ALA A 84 8.86 17.28 -21.71
C ALA A 84 10.24 17.55 -21.10
N VAL A 85 11.29 17.34 -21.89
CA VAL A 85 12.66 17.71 -21.55
C VAL A 85 12.92 19.11 -22.07
N GLN A 86 13.00 20.11 -21.20
CA GLN A 86 13.26 21.50 -21.56
C GLN A 86 14.64 21.62 -22.25
N LYS A 87 14.74 22.33 -23.37
CA LYS A 87 16.02 22.53 -24.06
C LYS A 87 17.02 23.33 -23.26
N SER A 88 16.56 24.26 -22.44
CA SER A 88 17.37 24.97 -21.47
C SER A 88 17.30 24.30 -20.11
N GLY A 89 18.42 23.93 -19.53
CA GLY A 89 18.51 23.27 -18.23
C GLY A 89 18.29 21.76 -18.26
N ALA A 90 17.78 21.21 -19.37
CA ALA A 90 17.31 19.81 -19.46
C ALA A 90 16.42 19.41 -18.28
N LEU A 91 15.51 20.31 -17.89
CA LEU A 91 14.53 20.11 -16.81
C LEU A 91 13.41 19.22 -17.30
N LEU A 92 12.94 18.31 -16.43
CA LEU A 92 11.80 17.46 -16.74
C LEU A 92 10.49 18.09 -16.25
N ASN A 93 9.52 18.16 -17.15
CA ASN A 93 8.12 18.41 -16.82
C ASN A 93 7.33 17.16 -17.23
N VAL A 94 6.69 16.53 -16.27
CA VAL A 94 5.91 15.30 -16.49
C VAL A 94 4.43 15.63 -16.31
N ASN A 95 3.66 15.37 -17.36
CA ASN A 95 2.22 15.52 -17.37
C ASN A 95 1.54 14.19 -17.70
N ARG A 96 0.27 14.06 -17.35
CA ARG A 96 -0.59 13.04 -17.91
C ARG A 96 -0.76 13.28 -19.42
N ALA A 97 -1.18 12.27 -20.15
CA ALA A 97 -1.48 12.39 -21.58
C ALA A 97 -2.60 13.41 -21.87
N ASP A 98 -3.46 13.71 -20.91
CA ASP A 98 -4.51 14.75 -20.99
C ASP A 98 -4.00 16.17 -20.69
N GLY A 99 -2.71 16.32 -20.38
CA GLY A 99 -2.07 17.60 -20.06
C GLY A 99 -2.08 17.96 -18.58
N THR A 100 -2.69 17.16 -17.70
CA THR A 100 -2.69 17.42 -16.26
C THR A 100 -1.26 17.31 -15.70
N PRO A 101 -0.73 18.36 -15.01
CA PRO A 101 0.61 18.33 -14.43
C PRO A 101 0.74 17.26 -13.33
N LEU A 102 1.88 16.58 -13.30
CA LEU A 102 2.25 15.63 -12.25
C LEU A 102 3.47 16.11 -11.46
N MET A 103 4.54 16.55 -12.16
CA MET A 103 5.81 16.93 -11.57
C MET A 103 6.56 17.87 -12.51
N ALA A 104 7.25 18.88 -11.98
CA ALA A 104 8.16 19.71 -12.75
C ALA A 104 9.45 19.99 -11.97
N ASP A 105 10.60 19.88 -12.65
CA ASP A 105 11.85 20.38 -12.13
C ASP A 105 11.87 21.91 -12.15
N LEU A 106 12.15 22.54 -11.01
CA LEU A 106 12.26 23.99 -10.87
C LEU A 106 13.70 24.51 -11.06
N SER A 107 14.67 23.62 -10.93
CA SER A 107 16.07 23.96 -11.09
C SER A 107 16.87 22.84 -11.72
N GLU A 108 17.89 23.23 -12.47
CA GLU A 108 18.94 22.30 -12.90
C GLU A 108 19.66 21.71 -11.69
N PRO A 109 20.02 20.42 -11.72
CA PRO A 109 20.83 19.82 -10.68
C PRO A 109 22.17 20.51 -10.55
N LYS A 110 22.54 20.92 -9.31
CA LYS A 110 23.79 21.60 -9.00
C LYS A 110 24.71 20.68 -8.20
N PRO A 111 26.02 20.69 -8.47
CA PRO A 111 26.96 19.88 -7.71
C PRO A 111 27.02 20.34 -6.25
N GLN A 112 27.16 19.37 -5.36
CA GLN A 112 27.40 19.50 -3.93
C GLN A 112 28.62 18.64 -3.55
N PRO A 113 29.26 18.84 -2.38
CA PRO A 113 30.39 18.02 -1.96
C PRO A 113 30.10 16.51 -1.93
N THR A 114 28.87 16.12 -1.63
CA THR A 114 28.41 14.72 -1.50
C THR A 114 27.50 14.25 -2.63
N GLY A 115 27.36 15.04 -3.73
CA GLY A 115 26.49 14.66 -4.83
C GLY A 115 25.89 15.86 -5.55
N VAL A 116 24.57 15.87 -5.70
CA VAL A 116 23.83 16.90 -6.45
C VAL A 116 22.58 17.33 -5.66
N VAL A 117 22.15 18.57 -5.93
CA VAL A 117 20.91 19.13 -5.37
C VAL A 117 20.05 19.74 -6.47
N TRP A 118 18.74 19.51 -6.43
CA TRP A 118 17.76 20.19 -7.29
C TRP A 118 16.42 20.37 -6.58
N TYR A 119 15.54 21.12 -7.20
CA TYR A 119 14.24 21.48 -6.66
C TYR A 119 13.13 21.06 -7.62
N ARG A 120 12.01 20.64 -7.05
CA ARG A 120 10.78 20.31 -7.77
C ARG A 120 9.61 21.09 -7.23
N ASP A 121 8.63 21.33 -8.07
CA ASP A 121 7.37 21.96 -7.68
C ASP A 121 6.57 21.03 -6.76
N ALA A 122 5.71 21.62 -5.95
CA ALA A 122 4.75 20.91 -5.15
C ALA A 122 3.55 21.82 -4.87
N ALA A 123 2.39 21.50 -5.43
CA ALA A 123 1.17 22.20 -5.09
C ALA A 123 0.90 22.13 -3.57
N SER A 124 0.31 23.18 -2.99
CA SER A 124 0.18 23.34 -1.54
C SER A 124 -0.65 22.23 -0.87
N ASP A 125 -1.55 21.60 -1.61
CA ASP A 125 -2.42 20.49 -1.20
C ASP A 125 -1.83 19.09 -1.45
N THR A 126 -0.67 19.00 -2.14
CA THR A 126 0.02 17.73 -2.38
C THR A 126 0.60 17.18 -1.07
N ARG A 127 0.31 15.95 -0.77
CA ARG A 127 0.93 15.19 0.32
C ARG A 127 1.98 14.23 -0.22
N PHE A 128 3.00 13.98 0.59
CA PHE A 128 4.11 13.09 0.27
C PHE A 128 4.23 12.01 1.33
N TYR A 129 4.45 10.76 0.92
CA TYR A 129 4.57 9.60 1.80
C TYR A 129 5.80 8.77 1.46
N GLY A 130 6.12 7.78 2.28
CA GLY A 130 7.26 6.89 2.08
C GLY A 130 8.53 7.43 2.72
N LEU A 131 9.67 7.19 2.05
CA LEU A 131 11.02 7.63 2.47
C LEU A 131 11.52 6.96 3.77
N GLY A 132 11.13 5.71 4.00
CA GLY A 132 11.69 4.89 5.08
C GLY A 132 10.88 4.85 6.37
N PRO A 133 11.40 4.12 7.36
CA PRO A 133 10.65 3.70 8.54
C PRO A 133 10.62 4.72 9.68
N ASP A 134 11.24 5.89 9.54
CA ASP A 134 11.36 6.85 10.64
C ASP A 134 10.07 7.65 10.81
N PRO A 135 9.23 7.33 11.84
CA PRO A 135 7.99 8.01 12.07
C PRO A 135 8.19 9.37 12.74
N VAL A 136 7.31 10.32 12.40
CA VAL A 136 7.17 11.59 13.11
C VAL A 136 5.79 11.59 13.78
N GLY A 137 5.70 11.01 14.96
CA GLY A 137 4.43 10.85 15.66
C GLY A 137 3.44 10.00 14.85
N LEU A 138 2.18 10.45 14.76
CA LEU A 138 1.12 9.79 13.99
C LEU A 138 1.01 10.28 12.53
N GLU A 139 1.84 11.28 12.15
CA GLU A 139 1.78 11.90 10.83
C GLU A 139 2.52 11.05 9.78
N LEU A 140 1.80 10.65 8.74
CA LEU A 140 2.35 9.92 7.60
C LEU A 140 2.82 10.86 6.47
N ASN A 141 2.24 12.07 6.38
CA ASN A 141 2.61 13.04 5.38
C ASN A 141 3.96 13.70 5.72
N ARG A 142 4.85 13.77 4.75
CA ARG A 142 6.20 14.34 4.90
C ARG A 142 6.26 15.87 4.73
N ARG A 143 5.17 16.54 4.43
CA ARG A 143 5.11 18.01 4.35
C ARG A 143 5.61 18.64 5.65
N GLY A 144 6.40 19.73 5.51
CA GLY A 144 6.99 20.43 6.65
C GLY A 144 8.21 19.73 7.27
N GLN A 145 8.64 18.57 6.74
CA GLN A 145 9.74 17.79 7.27
C GLN A 145 10.96 17.82 6.35
N THR A 146 12.15 17.62 6.94
CA THR A 146 13.35 17.20 6.22
C THR A 146 13.62 15.74 6.56
N VAL A 147 13.64 14.88 5.55
CA VAL A 147 13.80 13.43 5.69
C VAL A 147 15.16 13.02 5.17
N LEU A 148 15.94 12.36 6.01
CA LEU A 148 17.22 11.74 5.67
C LEU A 148 17.00 10.23 5.57
N THR A 149 17.28 9.63 4.40
CA THR A 149 16.89 8.24 4.17
C THR A 149 17.86 7.45 3.29
N PHE A 150 17.95 6.15 3.57
CA PHE A 150 18.52 5.14 2.66
C PHE A 150 17.42 4.39 1.86
N TYR A 151 16.14 4.77 2.04
CA TYR A 151 14.97 4.13 1.43
C TYR A 151 14.20 5.15 0.59
N PRO A 152 14.77 5.58 -0.54
CA PRO A 152 14.28 6.75 -1.28
C PRO A 152 13.12 6.39 -2.23
N PHE A 153 12.07 5.75 -1.73
CA PHE A 153 10.80 5.58 -2.41
C PHE A 153 9.80 6.61 -1.90
N LEU A 154 9.42 7.53 -2.78
CA LEU A 154 8.49 8.62 -2.54
C LEU A 154 7.16 8.37 -3.22
N LEU A 155 6.06 8.63 -2.53
CA LEU A 155 4.71 8.66 -3.08
C LEU A 155 4.16 10.09 -3.00
N SER A 156 3.49 10.54 -4.06
CA SER A 156 2.84 11.84 -4.15
C SER A 156 1.35 11.70 -4.44
N THR A 157 0.50 12.45 -3.73
CA THR A 157 -0.95 12.51 -4.02
C THR A 157 -1.27 13.20 -5.34
N ALA A 158 -0.29 13.79 -6.03
CA ALA A 158 -0.44 14.22 -7.42
C ALA A 158 -0.58 13.04 -8.39
N GLY A 159 -0.41 11.80 -7.92
CA GLY A 159 -0.59 10.57 -8.69
C GLY A 159 0.70 10.04 -9.31
N TYR A 160 1.81 10.21 -8.63
CA TYR A 160 3.08 9.63 -9.04
C TYR A 160 3.89 9.10 -7.86
N GLY A 161 4.83 8.21 -8.15
CA GLY A 161 5.89 7.78 -7.24
C GLY A 161 7.26 7.90 -7.88
N GLU A 162 8.28 8.00 -7.05
CA GLU A 162 9.68 8.00 -7.45
C GLU A 162 10.49 7.04 -6.61
N TYR A 163 11.40 6.34 -7.25
CA TYR A 163 12.35 5.49 -6.57
C TYR A 163 13.77 5.82 -7.04
N HIS A 164 14.62 6.21 -6.11
CA HIS A 164 16.03 6.47 -6.36
C HIS A 164 16.90 5.25 -5.96
N SER A 165 18.16 5.19 -6.42
CA SER A 165 19.05 4.10 -6.05
C SER A 165 19.23 4.01 -4.53
N ARG A 166 19.28 2.78 -3.96
CA ARG A 166 19.38 2.55 -2.51
C ARG A 166 20.80 2.61 -1.94
N GLU A 167 21.81 2.68 -2.75
CA GLU A 167 23.20 2.52 -2.29
C GLU A 167 23.75 3.76 -1.59
N ALA A 168 22.91 4.73 -1.25
CA ALA A 168 23.35 5.99 -0.72
C ALA A 168 22.33 6.66 0.21
N LEU A 169 22.80 7.69 0.90
CA LEU A 169 21.99 8.55 1.74
C LEU A 169 21.39 9.67 0.89
N TYR A 170 20.07 9.88 1.03
CA TYR A 170 19.30 10.93 0.36
C TYR A 170 18.74 11.89 1.38
N THR A 171 18.58 13.16 0.98
CA THR A 171 17.82 14.15 1.77
C THR A 171 16.67 14.67 0.92
N PHE A 172 15.46 14.58 1.46
CA PHE A 172 14.27 15.22 0.92
C PHE A 172 13.79 16.29 1.90
N ASP A 173 13.67 17.53 1.43
CA ASP A 173 13.26 18.67 2.26
C ASP A 173 11.95 19.25 1.74
N PHE A 174 10.85 19.04 2.49
CA PHE A 174 9.49 19.46 2.18
C PHE A 174 9.06 20.66 3.04
N THR A 175 10.00 21.42 3.62
CA THR A 175 9.70 22.55 4.50
C THR A 175 9.14 23.77 3.75
N ALA A 176 9.44 23.90 2.45
CA ALA A 176 8.86 24.95 1.61
C ALA A 176 7.42 24.57 1.17
N PRO A 177 6.48 25.54 1.10
CA PRO A 177 5.08 25.26 0.81
C PRO A 177 4.79 24.98 -0.68
N ASP A 178 5.65 25.42 -1.59
CA ASP A 178 5.45 25.41 -3.05
C ASP A 178 6.42 24.48 -3.80
N ARG A 179 7.37 23.87 -3.08
CA ARG A 179 8.43 23.03 -3.68
C ARG A 179 9.03 22.10 -2.65
N TYR A 180 9.80 21.14 -3.14
CA TYR A 180 10.69 20.34 -2.30
C TYR A 180 12.09 20.25 -2.92
N ARG A 181 13.07 19.98 -2.05
CA ARG A 181 14.49 19.88 -2.39
C ARG A 181 14.93 18.44 -2.27
N ILE A 182 15.70 17.97 -3.24
CA ILE A 182 16.33 16.65 -3.24
C ILE A 182 17.83 16.82 -3.23
N GLU A 183 18.52 16.16 -2.29
CA GLU A 183 19.95 15.93 -2.31
C GLU A 183 20.20 14.43 -2.52
N ALA A 184 21.00 14.12 -3.52
CA ALA A 184 21.28 12.75 -3.94
C ALA A 184 22.72 12.62 -4.42
N PRO A 185 23.31 11.40 -4.43
CA PRO A 185 24.65 11.18 -5.01
C PRO A 185 24.68 11.52 -6.50
N THR A 186 23.63 11.18 -7.21
CA THR A 186 23.45 11.37 -8.65
C THR A 186 21.98 11.67 -8.97
N VAL A 187 21.70 12.10 -10.19
CA VAL A 187 20.33 12.11 -10.71
C VAL A 187 20.09 10.74 -11.36
N ASP A 188 19.44 9.86 -10.66
CA ASP A 188 19.15 8.48 -11.08
C ASP A 188 17.89 8.00 -10.36
N TYR A 189 16.75 7.94 -11.07
CA TYR A 189 15.49 7.57 -10.47
C TYR A 189 14.51 6.97 -11.47
N TYR A 190 13.64 6.09 -10.97
CA TYR A 190 12.44 5.62 -11.65
C TYR A 190 11.27 6.52 -11.31
N PHE A 191 10.47 6.84 -12.30
CA PHE A 191 9.20 7.54 -12.18
C PHE A 191 8.06 6.61 -12.51
N TYR A 192 7.03 6.60 -11.67
CA TYR A 192 5.83 5.77 -11.83
C TYR A 192 4.59 6.66 -11.79
N PHE A 193 3.78 6.59 -12.81
CA PHE A 193 2.47 7.24 -12.83
C PHE A 193 1.39 6.23 -12.43
N GLY A 194 0.54 6.61 -11.45
CA GLY A 194 -0.66 5.88 -11.06
C GLY A 194 -1.59 6.79 -10.28
N PRO A 195 -2.88 6.92 -10.67
CA PRO A 195 -3.84 7.72 -9.94
C PRO A 195 -4.06 7.24 -8.50
N THR A 196 -3.64 6.01 -8.18
CA THR A 196 -3.71 5.44 -6.83
C THR A 196 -2.35 4.89 -6.39
N PRO A 197 -2.07 4.86 -5.08
CA PRO A 197 -0.85 4.23 -4.55
C PRO A 197 -0.71 2.78 -4.99
N LYS A 198 -1.78 2.00 -5.05
CA LYS A 198 -1.77 0.60 -5.52
C LYS A 198 -1.14 0.47 -6.91
N GLN A 199 -1.55 1.31 -7.85
CA GLN A 199 -0.99 1.29 -9.21
C GLN A 199 0.48 1.70 -9.28
N ILE A 200 0.94 2.57 -8.37
CA ILE A 200 2.34 2.95 -8.26
C ILE A 200 3.16 1.78 -7.70
N PHE A 201 2.66 1.09 -6.68
CA PHE A 201 3.32 -0.07 -6.09
C PHE A 201 3.47 -1.22 -7.08
N GLU A 202 2.46 -1.51 -7.89
CA GLU A 202 2.54 -2.54 -8.95
C GLU A 202 3.70 -2.30 -9.92
N GLN A 203 3.98 -1.04 -10.26
CA GLN A 203 5.10 -0.68 -11.11
C GLN A 203 6.43 -0.71 -10.36
N HIS A 204 6.43 -0.37 -9.08
CA HIS A 204 7.63 -0.36 -8.23
C HIS A 204 8.11 -1.77 -7.86
N ARG A 205 7.26 -2.78 -7.83
CA ARG A 205 7.54 -4.15 -7.32
C ARG A 205 8.86 -4.76 -7.82
N GLY A 206 9.25 -4.48 -9.07
CA GLY A 206 10.51 -4.96 -9.65
C GLY A 206 11.76 -4.37 -9.02
N ASN A 207 11.64 -3.23 -8.36
CA ASN A 207 12.72 -2.48 -7.69
C ASN A 207 12.60 -2.52 -6.17
N ALA A 208 11.51 -3.10 -5.65
CA ALA A 208 11.34 -3.28 -4.21
C ALA A 208 12.41 -4.25 -3.69
N ALA A 209 13.34 -3.77 -2.88
CA ALA A 209 14.23 -4.65 -2.15
C ALA A 209 13.55 -5.03 -0.83
N PHE A 210 13.40 -6.32 -0.63
CA PHE A 210 12.89 -6.90 0.60
C PHE A 210 13.99 -6.97 1.66
N GLU A 211 14.54 -5.82 2.06
CA GLU A 211 15.49 -5.78 3.16
C GLU A 211 14.78 -5.72 4.49
N ARG A 212 15.12 -6.66 5.36
CA ARG A 212 14.69 -6.64 6.77
C ARG A 212 15.52 -5.61 7.51
N THR A 213 14.90 -4.53 7.95
CA THR A 213 15.52 -3.66 8.93
C THR A 213 15.34 -4.28 10.31
N GLU A 214 16.35 -4.94 10.83
CA GLU A 214 16.38 -5.39 12.22
C GLU A 214 16.61 -4.18 13.14
N ARG A 215 15.53 -3.48 13.52
CA ARG A 215 15.57 -2.55 14.63
C ARG A 215 15.02 -3.26 15.86
N GLY A 216 15.88 -3.50 16.85
CA GLY A 216 15.45 -3.94 18.17
C GLY A 216 14.80 -2.78 18.91
N TRP A 217 13.48 -2.84 19.15
CA TRP A 217 12.83 -1.94 20.10
C TRP A 217 12.75 -2.61 21.46
N PRO A 218 12.77 -1.84 22.57
CA PRO A 218 12.65 -2.39 23.91
C PRO A 218 11.27 -3.06 24.11
N ASP A 219 11.23 -4.10 24.91
CA ASP A 219 10.02 -4.86 25.24
C ASP A 219 9.17 -4.07 26.26
N SER A 220 8.59 -2.98 25.80
CA SER A 220 7.84 -1.99 26.56
C SER A 220 6.67 -1.43 25.74
N TRP A 221 5.79 -0.68 26.37
CA TRP A 221 4.71 0.04 25.70
C TRP A 221 5.24 0.99 24.62
N ASP A 222 6.31 1.73 24.93
CA ASP A 222 6.96 2.63 23.96
C ASP A 222 7.57 1.85 22.79
N GLY A 223 8.18 0.68 23.06
CA GLY A 223 8.72 -0.20 22.02
C GLY A 223 7.62 -0.77 21.11
N LEU A 224 6.51 -1.23 21.68
CA LEU A 224 5.35 -1.71 20.93
C LEU A 224 4.80 -0.62 20.00
N ARG A 225 4.61 0.60 20.53
CA ARG A 225 4.17 1.76 19.77
C ARG A 225 5.14 2.10 18.63
N LYS A 226 6.44 2.19 18.92
CA LYS A 226 7.47 2.50 17.92
C LYS A 226 7.53 1.47 16.80
N HIS A 227 7.40 0.18 17.16
CA HIS A 227 7.34 -0.89 16.16
C HIS A 227 6.15 -0.71 15.23
N LEU A 228 4.95 -0.50 15.77
CA LEU A 228 3.73 -0.27 14.98
C LEU A 228 3.90 0.91 14.01
N LEU A 229 4.33 2.07 14.51
CA LEU A 229 4.49 3.27 13.68
C LEU A 229 5.54 3.04 12.59
N ALA A 230 6.67 2.42 12.91
CA ALA A 230 7.71 2.11 11.93
C ALA A 230 7.22 1.13 10.87
N ALA A 231 6.45 0.10 11.25
CA ALA A 231 5.90 -0.88 10.31
C ALA A 231 4.95 -0.22 9.28
N VAL A 232 4.07 0.69 9.73
CA VAL A 232 3.17 1.42 8.83
C VAL A 232 3.95 2.35 7.88
N HIS A 233 4.99 3.04 8.37
CA HIS A 233 5.87 3.85 7.51
C HIS A 233 6.68 3.01 6.52
N GLN A 234 7.17 1.82 6.91
CA GLN A 234 7.84 0.88 6.02
C GLN A 234 6.90 0.40 4.91
N ALA A 235 5.66 0.07 5.26
CA ALA A 235 4.66 -0.33 4.29
C ALA A 235 4.46 0.74 3.19
N LEU A 236 4.37 2.03 3.55
CA LEU A 236 4.30 3.13 2.57
C LEU A 236 5.60 3.36 1.79
N SER A 237 6.70 2.80 2.25
CA SER A 237 8.01 2.93 1.59
C SER A 237 8.35 1.75 0.68
N GLY A 238 7.40 0.87 0.38
CA GLY A 238 7.62 -0.32 -0.44
C GLY A 238 8.55 -1.35 0.21
N MET A 239 8.60 -1.35 1.54
CA MET A 239 9.47 -2.25 2.31
C MET A 239 8.63 -3.37 2.95
N THR A 240 9.27 -4.51 3.23
CA THR A 240 8.67 -5.55 4.06
C THR A 240 8.52 -5.08 5.50
N LEU A 241 7.48 -5.59 6.18
CA LEU A 241 7.29 -5.31 7.59
C LEU A 241 8.46 -5.83 8.43
N PRO A 242 8.90 -5.09 9.47
CA PRO A 242 9.98 -5.54 10.33
C PRO A 242 9.53 -6.77 11.14
N PRO A 243 10.41 -7.74 11.41
CA PRO A 243 10.05 -8.87 12.24
C PRO A 243 9.74 -8.44 13.68
N PHE A 244 8.69 -9.00 14.28
CA PHE A 244 8.28 -8.71 15.65
C PHE A 244 8.85 -9.74 16.64
N ASN A 245 9.59 -9.28 17.65
CA ASN A 245 10.15 -10.12 18.70
C ASN A 245 9.16 -10.30 19.86
N LEU A 246 8.17 -11.17 19.71
CA LEU A 246 7.20 -11.47 20.75
C LEU A 246 7.87 -12.14 21.97
N ALA A 247 8.93 -12.93 21.76
CA ALA A 247 9.66 -13.61 22.84
C ALA A 247 10.25 -12.65 23.88
N GLY A 248 10.64 -11.45 23.48
CA GLY A 248 11.17 -10.42 24.35
C GLY A 248 10.20 -10.01 25.47
N TYR A 249 8.90 -9.98 25.17
CA TYR A 249 7.85 -9.58 26.13
C TYR A 249 7.62 -10.58 27.26
N GLY A 250 8.40 -11.68 27.33
CA GLY A 250 8.26 -12.71 28.35
C GLY A 250 8.41 -12.23 29.81
N GLN A 251 9.07 -11.11 30.04
CA GLN A 251 9.23 -10.48 31.38
C GLN A 251 8.31 -9.26 31.56
N ALA A 252 7.52 -8.88 30.59
CA ALA A 252 6.58 -7.77 30.67
C ALA A 252 5.41 -8.06 31.62
N THR A 253 4.63 -7.04 31.97
CA THR A 253 3.38 -7.21 32.68
C THR A 253 2.38 -8.06 31.92
N ASP A 254 1.43 -8.71 32.57
CA ASP A 254 0.42 -9.55 31.94
C ASP A 254 -0.37 -8.79 30.86
N GLU A 255 -0.67 -7.53 31.15
CA GLU A 255 -1.37 -6.67 30.20
C GLU A 255 -0.53 -6.39 28.94
N LEU A 256 0.72 -5.98 29.09
CA LEU A 256 1.60 -5.72 27.95
C LEU A 256 1.88 -7.01 27.15
N ARG A 257 2.07 -8.15 27.80
CA ARG A 257 2.19 -9.46 27.12
C ARG A 257 0.97 -9.79 26.30
N ARG A 258 -0.24 -9.58 26.85
CA ARG A 258 -1.49 -9.78 26.11
C ARG A 258 -1.54 -8.89 24.86
N ARG A 259 -1.24 -7.58 24.99
CA ARG A 259 -1.24 -6.65 23.86
C ARG A 259 -0.18 -7.00 22.82
N ALA A 260 1.02 -7.37 23.24
CA ALA A 260 2.07 -7.85 22.35
C ALA A 260 1.66 -9.14 21.61
N SER A 261 0.98 -10.09 22.29
CA SER A 261 0.43 -11.30 21.66
C SER A 261 -0.65 -10.99 20.62
N GLN A 262 -1.56 -10.07 20.93
CA GLN A 262 -2.59 -9.60 20.01
C GLN A 262 -1.98 -8.93 18.77
N TYR A 263 -1.04 -8.02 18.98
CA TYR A 263 -0.30 -7.35 17.91
C TYR A 263 0.48 -8.36 17.04
N GLY A 264 1.24 -9.26 17.67
CA GLY A 264 2.01 -10.28 16.98
C GLY A 264 1.17 -11.22 16.11
N SER A 265 -0.15 -11.37 16.39
CA SER A 265 -1.03 -12.17 15.55
C SER A 265 -1.21 -11.61 14.13
N LEU A 266 -0.88 -10.34 13.92
CA LEU A 266 -1.01 -9.63 12.64
C LEU A 266 0.30 -9.61 11.83
N GLU A 267 1.42 -9.92 12.48
CA GLU A 267 2.74 -9.84 11.87
C GLU A 267 3.05 -11.04 10.99
N PRO A 268 3.59 -10.85 9.77
CA PRO A 268 3.96 -11.97 8.90
C PRO A 268 5.13 -12.78 9.45
N SER A 269 6.04 -12.12 10.18
CA SER A 269 7.24 -12.74 10.77
C SER A 269 7.31 -12.43 12.26
N VAL A 270 7.08 -13.45 13.10
CA VAL A 270 7.11 -13.34 14.55
C VAL A 270 8.15 -14.29 15.12
N TYR A 271 9.02 -13.78 16.01
CA TYR A 271 9.87 -14.61 16.87
C TYR A 271 9.10 -15.00 18.12
N GLU A 272 8.56 -16.20 18.11
CA GLU A 272 7.80 -16.74 19.23
C GLU A 272 8.72 -17.26 20.32
N GLY A 273 8.30 -17.07 21.58
CA GLY A 273 8.93 -17.67 22.76
C GLY A 273 7.93 -18.51 23.53
N THR A 274 8.45 -19.45 24.31
CA THR A 274 7.62 -20.36 25.11
C THR A 274 6.76 -19.66 26.18
N ARG A 275 7.05 -18.40 26.50
CA ARG A 275 6.39 -17.64 27.58
C ARG A 275 5.26 -16.72 27.12
N VAL A 276 5.24 -16.37 25.85
CA VAL A 276 4.22 -15.48 25.26
C VAL A 276 3.70 -16.14 24.01
N PRO A 277 2.63 -16.93 24.10
CA PRO A 277 2.02 -17.54 22.92
C PRO A 277 1.39 -16.46 22.04
N ILE A 278 1.40 -16.71 20.75
CA ILE A 278 0.68 -15.87 19.78
C ILE A 278 -0.84 -16.01 20.00
N SER A 279 -1.60 -14.97 19.76
CA SER A 279 -3.05 -14.99 19.87
C SER A 279 -3.67 -16.03 18.92
N ALA A 280 -4.72 -16.71 19.35
CA ALA A 280 -5.48 -17.66 18.53
C ALA A 280 -6.04 -17.02 17.25
N PHE A 281 -6.26 -15.72 17.23
CA PHE A 281 -6.71 -14.97 16.06
C PHE A 281 -5.79 -15.17 14.85
N ARG A 282 -4.48 -15.37 15.06
CA ARG A 282 -3.57 -15.69 13.95
C ARG A 282 -3.94 -16.99 13.22
N GLN A 283 -4.36 -18.01 13.96
CA GLN A 283 -4.76 -19.30 13.35
C GLN A 283 -6.03 -19.12 12.54
N GLN A 284 -6.95 -18.31 13.03
CA GLN A 284 -8.19 -17.97 12.32
C GLN A 284 -7.93 -17.19 11.01
N LEU A 285 -6.81 -16.45 10.93
CA LEU A 285 -6.43 -15.69 9.74
C LEU A 285 -5.52 -16.46 8.77
N ALA A 286 -5.34 -17.78 8.90
CA ALA A 286 -4.38 -18.51 8.08
C ALA A 286 -4.72 -18.43 6.58
N SER A 287 -5.95 -18.72 6.19
CA SER A 287 -6.43 -18.61 4.79
C SER A 287 -6.38 -17.18 4.27
N PHE A 288 -6.63 -16.19 5.13
CA PHE A 288 -6.52 -14.78 4.81
C PHE A 288 -5.07 -14.37 4.50
N PHE A 289 -4.12 -14.75 5.36
CA PHE A 289 -2.70 -14.44 5.12
C PHE A 289 -2.14 -15.11 3.87
N ASP A 290 -2.63 -16.28 3.51
CA ASP A 290 -2.17 -17.01 2.33
C ASP A 290 -2.43 -16.24 1.03
N ILE A 291 -3.62 -15.63 0.90
CA ILE A 291 -3.96 -14.87 -0.31
C ILE A 291 -3.21 -13.53 -0.35
N TYR A 292 -3.08 -12.84 0.80
CA TYR A 292 -2.38 -11.56 0.85
C TYR A 292 -0.85 -11.71 0.71
N ALA A 293 -0.27 -12.86 1.09
CA ALA A 293 1.12 -13.19 0.77
C ALA A 293 1.37 -13.29 -0.75
N ILE A 294 0.39 -13.82 -1.51
CA ILE A 294 0.44 -13.83 -2.97
C ILE A 294 0.34 -12.42 -3.53
N GLU A 295 -0.60 -11.61 -3.03
CA GLU A 295 -0.75 -10.24 -3.47
C GLU A 295 0.54 -9.42 -3.24
N THR A 296 1.17 -9.58 -2.07
CA THR A 296 2.46 -8.96 -1.77
C THR A 296 3.54 -9.39 -2.77
N ARG A 297 3.62 -10.69 -3.07
CA ARG A 297 4.60 -11.22 -4.03
C ARG A 297 4.35 -10.73 -5.47
N ASP A 298 3.10 -10.76 -5.92
CA ASP A 298 2.75 -10.58 -7.33
C ASP A 298 2.48 -9.11 -7.69
N ARG A 299 1.98 -8.31 -6.73
CA ARG A 299 1.64 -6.90 -6.92
C ARG A 299 2.54 -5.94 -6.13
N GLY A 300 3.33 -6.43 -5.18
CA GLY A 300 4.19 -5.62 -4.33
C GLY A 300 3.45 -4.86 -3.24
N PHE A 301 2.17 -5.18 -2.99
CA PHE A 301 1.41 -4.51 -1.93
C PHE A 301 1.89 -4.95 -0.56
N PRO A 302 1.97 -4.05 0.41
CA PRO A 302 2.26 -4.46 1.78
C PRO A 302 1.08 -5.25 2.36
N LEU A 303 1.34 -6.22 3.24
CA LEU A 303 0.27 -6.95 3.93
C LEU A 303 -0.62 -6.00 4.77
N TRP A 304 0.00 -5.02 5.42
CA TRP A 304 -0.71 -3.93 6.07
C TRP A 304 -0.83 -2.78 5.09
N HIS A 305 -2.06 -2.44 4.73
CA HIS A 305 -2.33 -1.27 3.91
C HIS A 305 -2.45 -0.04 4.81
N PRO A 306 -1.46 0.86 4.86
CA PRO A 306 -1.62 2.13 5.55
C PRO A 306 -2.85 2.89 5.05
N LEU A 307 -3.52 3.65 5.91
CA LEU A 307 -4.78 4.28 5.52
C LEU A 307 -4.69 5.14 4.25
N PRO A 308 -3.61 5.94 4.01
CA PRO A 308 -3.46 6.67 2.73
C PRO A 308 -3.25 5.78 1.52
N PHE A 309 -2.79 4.54 1.69
CA PHE A 309 -2.64 3.56 0.61
C PHE A 309 -4.00 3.07 0.12
N GLN A 310 -4.93 2.82 1.04
CA GLN A 310 -6.27 2.33 0.77
C GLN A 310 -7.28 3.46 0.48
N PHE A 311 -7.15 4.59 1.19
CA PHE A 311 -8.06 5.74 1.11
C PHE A 311 -7.32 7.01 0.73
N PRO A 312 -6.71 7.09 -0.48
CA PRO A 312 -5.82 8.21 -0.85
C PRO A 312 -6.52 9.57 -0.95
N ILE A 313 -7.84 9.57 -1.13
CA ILE A 313 -8.66 10.79 -1.27
C ILE A 313 -8.97 11.40 0.10
N ASP A 314 -8.95 10.61 1.17
CA ASP A 314 -9.26 11.09 2.51
C ASP A 314 -8.00 11.68 3.19
N PRO A 315 -7.94 13.01 3.41
CA PRO A 315 -6.77 13.64 4.00
C PRO A 315 -6.55 13.26 5.46
N GLU A 316 -7.60 12.91 6.21
CA GLU A 316 -7.51 12.52 7.62
C GLU A 316 -6.69 11.24 7.80
N CYS A 317 -6.73 10.33 6.82
CA CYS A 317 -5.95 9.10 6.83
C CYS A 317 -4.43 9.32 6.99
N ALA A 318 -3.92 10.52 6.65
CA ALA A 318 -2.51 10.86 6.83
C ALA A 318 -2.09 11.02 8.31
N HIS A 319 -3.03 11.21 9.23
CA HIS A 319 -2.78 11.50 10.64
C HIS A 319 -2.86 10.25 11.54
N HIS A 320 -3.04 9.06 10.96
CA HIS A 320 -3.29 7.80 11.68
C HIS A 320 -2.25 6.72 11.31
N ALA A 321 -0.97 6.97 11.65
CA ALA A 321 0.11 5.99 11.48
C ALA A 321 -0.01 4.78 12.42
N ASP A 322 -0.95 4.78 13.35
CA ASP A 322 -1.20 3.74 14.34
C ASP A 322 -2.43 2.87 14.02
N GLU A 323 -2.98 3.04 12.82
CA GLU A 323 -4.07 2.27 12.26
C GLU A 323 -3.73 1.84 10.83
N PHE A 324 -4.23 0.68 10.42
CA PHE A 324 -3.99 0.15 9.08
C PHE A 324 -5.10 -0.81 8.69
N MET A 325 -5.24 -1.02 7.39
CA MET A 325 -6.05 -2.12 6.88
C MET A 325 -5.24 -3.40 6.84
N LEU A 326 -5.81 -4.49 7.30
CA LEU A 326 -5.32 -5.83 7.04
C LEU A 326 -6.05 -6.32 5.80
N GLY A 327 -5.33 -6.37 4.67
CA GLY A 327 -5.92 -6.49 3.36
C GLY A 327 -6.87 -5.34 3.02
N ASP A 328 -7.85 -5.63 2.20
CA ASP A 328 -8.90 -4.67 1.80
C ASP A 328 -10.13 -4.73 2.74
N GLU A 329 -10.22 -5.73 3.61
CA GLU A 329 -11.44 -6.07 4.37
C GLU A 329 -11.48 -5.52 5.77
N MET A 330 -10.34 -5.41 6.47
CA MET A 330 -10.35 -5.19 7.91
C MET A 330 -9.51 -3.99 8.34
N LEU A 331 -10.13 -3.02 9.04
CA LEU A 331 -9.42 -1.99 9.79
C LEU A 331 -8.95 -2.55 11.12
N VAL A 332 -7.67 -2.36 11.43
CA VAL A 332 -7.05 -2.78 12.67
C VAL A 332 -6.47 -1.58 13.41
N ALA A 333 -6.77 -1.51 14.71
CA ALA A 333 -6.35 -0.43 15.57
C ALA A 333 -5.73 -0.97 16.89
N PRO A 334 -4.45 -1.43 16.89
CA PRO A 334 -3.85 -2.05 18.07
C PRO A 334 -3.80 -1.11 19.26
N ILE A 335 -4.07 -1.61 20.47
CA ILE A 335 -3.88 -0.88 21.72
C ILE A 335 -2.42 -1.04 22.14
N TYR A 336 -1.69 0.05 22.15
CA TYR A 336 -0.25 0.12 22.47
C TYR A 336 0.08 0.97 23.70
N GLU A 337 -0.94 1.26 24.52
CA GLU A 337 -0.83 1.97 25.79
C GLU A 337 -1.55 1.19 26.90
N PRO A 338 -1.23 1.42 28.18
CA PRO A 338 -1.96 0.78 29.28
C PRO A 338 -3.46 1.07 29.25
N GLY A 339 -4.26 0.06 29.56
CA GLY A 339 -5.72 0.14 29.56
C GLY A 339 -6.36 -0.58 28.37
N ASN A 340 -7.68 -0.41 28.30
CA ASN A 340 -8.51 -1.07 27.29
C ASN A 340 -9.20 -0.08 26.35
N LYS A 341 -8.78 1.19 26.35
CA LYS A 341 -9.40 2.26 25.56
C LYS A 341 -8.47 2.79 24.51
N ARG A 342 -9.04 3.11 23.34
CA ARG A 342 -8.35 3.75 22.25
C ARG A 342 -9.31 4.61 21.44
N GLN A 343 -8.81 5.74 20.91
CA GLN A 343 -9.47 6.46 19.83
C GLN A 343 -9.17 5.74 18.51
N VAL A 344 -10.20 5.50 17.69
CA VAL A 344 -10.10 4.87 16.38
C VAL A 344 -10.75 5.79 15.36
N TYR A 345 -10.02 6.14 14.30
CA TYR A 345 -10.58 6.80 13.15
C TYR A 345 -11.14 5.75 12.18
N PHE A 346 -12.37 5.94 11.74
CA PHE A 346 -13.01 5.10 10.74
C PHE A 346 -12.93 5.78 9.38
N PRO A 347 -12.11 5.27 8.43
CA PRO A 347 -12.05 5.81 7.06
C PRO A 347 -13.40 5.77 6.33
N PRO A 348 -13.51 6.39 5.13
CA PRO A 348 -14.75 6.38 4.36
C PRO A 348 -15.36 4.98 4.21
N GLY A 349 -16.67 4.85 4.33
CA GLY A 349 -17.41 3.59 4.29
C GLY A 349 -18.25 3.38 5.54
N SER A 350 -18.55 2.14 5.85
CA SER A 350 -19.19 1.72 7.10
C SER A 350 -18.47 0.51 7.65
N TRP A 351 -18.35 0.41 8.95
CA TRP A 351 -17.48 -0.52 9.64
C TRP A 351 -18.24 -1.29 10.71
N THR A 352 -17.97 -2.58 10.84
CA THR A 352 -18.58 -3.43 11.86
C THR A 352 -17.48 -4.06 12.72
N SER A 353 -17.58 -3.89 14.05
CA SER A 353 -16.66 -4.55 14.98
C SER A 353 -16.83 -6.08 14.92
N LEU A 354 -15.74 -6.80 14.70
CA LEU A 354 -15.75 -8.28 14.72
C LEU A 354 -16.06 -8.83 16.11
N GLU A 355 -15.72 -8.10 17.18
CA GLU A 355 -15.97 -8.54 18.56
C GLU A 355 -17.40 -8.32 19.00
N THR A 356 -17.96 -7.13 18.71
CA THR A 356 -19.24 -6.69 19.30
C THR A 356 -20.39 -6.62 18.30
N ASN A 357 -20.12 -6.84 17.02
CA ASN A 357 -21.08 -6.66 15.92
C ASN A 357 -21.68 -5.24 15.83
N ARG A 358 -21.04 -4.25 16.47
CA ARG A 358 -21.49 -2.85 16.44
C ARG A 358 -21.01 -2.15 15.19
N GLU A 359 -21.89 -1.37 14.57
CA GLU A 359 -21.57 -0.55 13.39
C GLU A 359 -21.02 0.83 13.77
N TYR A 360 -20.11 1.33 12.93
CA TYR A 360 -19.49 2.65 13.02
C TYR A 360 -19.52 3.33 11.65
N PRO A 361 -20.00 4.57 11.56
CA PRO A 361 -20.00 5.31 10.30
C PRO A 361 -18.59 5.76 9.94
N GLY A 362 -18.28 5.79 8.65
CA GLY A 362 -17.01 6.31 8.16
C GLY A 362 -16.86 7.81 8.33
N ARG A 363 -15.62 8.29 8.23
CA ARG A 363 -15.18 9.67 8.48
C ARG A 363 -15.50 10.17 9.88
N THR A 364 -15.44 9.26 10.85
CA THR A 364 -15.71 9.56 12.26
C THR A 364 -14.63 8.96 13.16
N THR A 365 -14.46 9.54 14.33
CA THR A 365 -13.61 8.97 15.38
C THR A 365 -14.47 8.51 16.55
N ALA A 366 -14.19 7.33 17.07
CA ALA A 366 -14.89 6.80 18.26
C ALA A 366 -13.91 6.26 19.29
N THR A 367 -14.30 6.35 20.56
CA THR A 367 -13.59 5.66 21.64
C THR A 367 -14.03 4.20 21.66
N ILE A 368 -13.08 3.30 21.45
CA ILE A 368 -13.26 1.86 21.55
C ILE A 368 -12.71 1.40 22.91
N GLU A 369 -13.52 0.63 23.64
CA GLU A 369 -13.13 0.03 24.91
C GLU A 369 -13.27 -1.49 24.80
N THR A 370 -12.15 -2.21 24.80
CA THR A 370 -12.12 -3.66 24.66
C THR A 370 -10.85 -4.29 25.24
N PRO A 371 -10.93 -5.47 25.86
CA PRO A 371 -9.77 -6.28 26.18
C PRO A 371 -9.20 -7.01 24.96
N ALA A 372 -9.95 -7.12 23.87
CA ALA A 372 -9.54 -7.76 22.61
C ALA A 372 -8.68 -6.82 21.73
N LEU A 373 -8.23 -7.32 20.59
CA LEU A 373 -7.66 -6.52 19.51
C LEU A 373 -8.81 -5.83 18.76
N PRO A 374 -8.86 -4.50 18.68
CA PRO A 374 -9.87 -3.81 17.91
C PRO A 374 -9.69 -4.10 16.41
N VAL A 375 -10.66 -4.83 15.82
CA VAL A 375 -10.73 -5.16 14.40
C VAL A 375 -12.14 -4.90 13.89
N PHE A 376 -12.23 -4.24 12.75
CA PHE A 376 -13.51 -3.84 12.16
C PHE A 376 -13.53 -4.24 10.69
N ALA A 377 -14.57 -4.97 10.28
CA ALA A 377 -14.76 -5.30 8.88
C ALA A 377 -15.40 -4.13 8.12
N HIS A 378 -14.95 -3.91 6.89
CA HIS A 378 -15.57 -2.96 5.98
C HIS A 378 -16.90 -3.52 5.44
N LYS A 379 -17.90 -2.67 5.27
CA LYS A 379 -19.15 -3.06 4.63
C LYS A 379 -18.89 -3.49 3.17
N GLY A 380 -19.44 -4.61 2.76
CA GLY A 380 -19.12 -5.31 1.51
C GLY A 380 -18.06 -6.40 1.65
N ALA A 381 -17.30 -6.44 2.74
CA ALA A 381 -16.24 -7.43 2.94
C ALA A 381 -16.78 -8.84 3.18
N ILE A 382 -16.03 -9.82 2.67
CA ILE A 382 -16.09 -11.22 3.09
C ILE A 382 -14.78 -11.53 3.83
N VAL A 383 -14.87 -11.83 5.12
CA VAL A 383 -13.71 -12.16 5.95
C VAL A 383 -13.70 -13.65 6.26
N PRO A 384 -12.79 -14.44 5.69
CA PRO A 384 -12.66 -15.85 6.03
C PRO A 384 -11.94 -16.00 7.37
N LEU A 385 -12.52 -16.76 8.27
CA LEU A 385 -11.90 -17.14 9.54
C LEU A 385 -11.84 -18.66 9.63
N ASP A 386 -10.61 -19.20 9.69
CA ASP A 386 -10.40 -20.63 9.83
C ASP A 386 -10.86 -21.15 11.20
N SER A 387 -11.48 -22.33 11.22
CA SER A 387 -11.96 -23.01 12.42
C SER A 387 -11.66 -24.50 12.36
N GLU A 388 -11.82 -25.24 13.47
CA GLU A 388 -11.63 -26.70 13.50
C GLU A 388 -12.59 -27.45 12.55
N GLY A 389 -13.76 -26.84 12.24
CA GLY A 389 -14.80 -27.44 11.39
C GLY A 389 -14.78 -26.99 9.92
N GLY A 390 -13.84 -26.12 9.52
CA GLY A 390 -13.82 -25.55 8.16
C GLY A 390 -13.53 -24.06 8.16
N ILE A 391 -14.12 -23.30 7.23
CA ILE A 391 -13.92 -21.85 7.12
C ILE A 391 -15.26 -21.14 7.39
N ALA A 392 -15.27 -20.22 8.34
CA ALA A 392 -16.37 -19.29 8.54
C ALA A 392 -16.18 -18.08 7.61
N LEU A 393 -17.18 -17.82 6.78
CA LEU A 393 -17.23 -16.70 5.83
C LEU A 393 -18.10 -15.60 6.41
N HIS A 394 -17.48 -14.63 7.07
CA HIS A 394 -18.19 -13.49 7.64
C HIS A 394 -18.44 -12.46 6.55
N TYR A 395 -19.68 -12.31 6.14
CA TYR A 395 -20.10 -11.34 5.14
C TYR A 395 -20.83 -10.15 5.80
N PHE A 396 -20.39 -8.95 5.47
CA PHE A 396 -20.96 -7.67 5.92
C PHE A 396 -21.67 -6.97 4.76
N PRO A 397 -22.97 -7.20 4.55
CA PRO A 397 -23.66 -6.83 3.32
C PRO A 397 -23.58 -5.35 2.94
N ASP A 398 -23.36 -5.11 1.62
CA ASP A 398 -23.48 -3.84 0.93
C ASP A 398 -23.93 -4.09 -0.52
N LEU A 399 -23.23 -3.58 -1.52
CA LEU A 399 -23.54 -3.80 -2.95
C LEU A 399 -23.13 -5.19 -3.45
N GLY A 400 -22.27 -5.87 -2.74
CA GLY A 400 -21.77 -7.20 -3.05
C GLY A 400 -20.44 -7.43 -2.32
N GLY A 401 -19.91 -8.66 -2.41
CA GLY A 401 -18.61 -9.02 -1.84
C GLY A 401 -17.97 -10.16 -2.62
N GLU A 402 -16.65 -10.20 -2.63
CA GLU A 402 -15.85 -11.24 -3.26
C GLU A 402 -14.62 -11.53 -2.42
N PHE A 403 -14.22 -12.79 -2.33
CA PHE A 403 -12.95 -13.20 -1.73
C PHE A 403 -12.40 -14.43 -2.43
N PHE A 404 -11.08 -14.54 -2.49
CA PHE A 404 -10.38 -15.70 -3.05
C PHE A 404 -9.67 -16.47 -1.94
N LEU A 405 -9.85 -17.78 -1.89
CA LEU A 405 -9.13 -18.67 -1.00
C LEU A 405 -8.10 -19.48 -1.79
N LEU A 406 -6.84 -19.45 -1.36
CA LEU A 406 -5.79 -20.20 -2.02
C LEU A 406 -5.86 -21.67 -1.64
N GLU A 407 -6.01 -22.55 -2.63
CA GLU A 407 -5.85 -24.00 -2.50
C GLU A 407 -4.39 -24.38 -2.85
N LYS A 408 -3.50 -24.32 -1.84
CA LYS A 408 -2.04 -24.48 -2.03
C LYS A 408 -1.65 -25.79 -2.71
N ASP A 409 -2.31 -26.87 -2.35
CA ASP A 409 -2.09 -28.22 -2.88
C ASP A 409 -2.52 -28.36 -4.34
N LEU A 410 -3.41 -27.52 -4.82
CA LEU A 410 -3.93 -27.52 -6.18
C LEU A 410 -3.34 -26.39 -7.05
N GLY A 411 -2.70 -25.38 -6.46
CA GLY A 411 -2.29 -24.15 -7.16
C GLY A 411 -3.47 -23.41 -7.79
N ALA A 412 -4.65 -23.48 -7.15
CA ALA A 412 -5.90 -22.92 -7.64
C ALA A 412 -6.57 -22.03 -6.59
N TYR A 413 -7.63 -21.33 -6.98
CA TYR A 413 -8.39 -20.46 -6.08
C TYR A 413 -9.84 -20.91 -6.00
N THR A 414 -10.34 -21.12 -4.77
CA THR A 414 -11.78 -21.16 -4.50
C THR A 414 -12.27 -19.71 -4.44
N GLN A 415 -13.24 -19.36 -5.26
CA GLN A 415 -13.84 -18.03 -5.26
C GLN A 415 -15.13 -18.05 -4.42
N VAL A 416 -15.25 -17.04 -3.57
CA VAL A 416 -16.42 -16.82 -2.71
C VAL A 416 -17.04 -15.50 -3.11
N HIS A 417 -18.36 -15.51 -3.38
CA HIS A 417 -19.07 -14.34 -3.86
C HIS A 417 -20.41 -14.16 -3.15
N ALA A 418 -20.76 -12.90 -2.88
CA ALA A 418 -22.05 -12.51 -2.32
C ALA A 418 -22.67 -11.39 -3.15
N ALA A 419 -23.92 -11.57 -3.57
CA ALA A 419 -24.67 -10.62 -4.38
C ALA A 419 -26.04 -10.35 -3.74
N PRO A 420 -26.17 -9.29 -2.91
CA PRO A 420 -27.44 -8.87 -2.34
C PRO A 420 -28.29 -8.11 -3.38
N ALA A 421 -29.59 -8.32 -3.32
CA ALA A 421 -30.60 -7.53 -3.99
C ALA A 421 -31.73 -7.18 -3.00
N ALA A 422 -32.75 -6.44 -3.42
CA ALA A 422 -33.75 -5.90 -2.50
C ALA A 422 -34.41 -6.96 -1.60
N ASP A 423 -34.84 -8.08 -2.17
CA ASP A 423 -35.60 -9.14 -1.45
C ASP A 423 -34.89 -10.49 -1.51
N ILE A 424 -33.72 -10.56 -2.14
CA ILE A 424 -32.99 -11.80 -2.37
C ILE A 424 -31.48 -11.54 -2.20
N MET A 425 -30.77 -12.50 -1.60
CA MET A 425 -29.32 -12.53 -1.60
C MET A 425 -28.85 -13.86 -2.16
N ARG A 426 -27.87 -13.80 -3.06
CA ARG A 426 -27.19 -14.96 -3.60
C ARG A 426 -25.80 -15.06 -2.99
N LEU A 427 -25.49 -16.19 -2.36
CA LEU A 427 -24.17 -16.55 -1.89
C LEU A 427 -23.64 -17.71 -2.71
N GLU A 428 -22.40 -17.63 -3.17
CA GLU A 428 -21.82 -18.61 -4.09
C GLU A 428 -20.41 -18.98 -3.67
N ILE A 429 -20.06 -20.27 -3.81
CA ILE A 429 -18.71 -20.78 -3.59
C ILE A 429 -18.33 -21.62 -4.82
N ASP A 430 -17.47 -21.05 -5.70
CA ASP A 430 -16.83 -21.83 -6.77
C ASP A 430 -15.65 -22.61 -6.17
N ALA A 431 -15.99 -23.74 -5.54
CA ALA A 431 -15.05 -24.53 -4.76
C ALA A 431 -14.12 -25.36 -5.66
N LYS A 432 -12.81 -25.23 -5.47
CA LYS A 432 -11.81 -26.10 -6.08
C LYS A 432 -11.45 -27.31 -5.20
N LYS A 433 -11.87 -27.26 -3.92
CA LYS A 433 -11.66 -28.32 -2.94
C LYS A 433 -12.92 -28.54 -2.11
N ALA A 434 -13.28 -29.80 -1.89
CA ALA A 434 -14.40 -30.15 -1.01
C ALA A 434 -14.09 -29.75 0.44
N ARG A 435 -15.01 -29.02 1.08
CA ARG A 435 -14.84 -28.47 2.42
C ARG A 435 -16.17 -28.03 3.03
N ASP A 436 -16.19 -27.96 4.35
CA ASP A 436 -17.30 -27.35 5.07
C ASP A 436 -17.07 -25.85 5.21
N TYR A 437 -18.15 -25.08 4.98
CA TYR A 437 -18.18 -23.64 5.19
C TYR A 437 -19.34 -23.26 6.10
N GLU A 438 -19.15 -22.18 6.84
CA GLU A 438 -20.23 -21.52 7.57
C GLU A 438 -20.33 -20.08 7.10
N TRP A 439 -21.40 -19.73 6.40
CA TRP A 439 -21.73 -18.34 6.15
C TRP A 439 -22.26 -17.70 7.43
N VAL A 440 -21.70 -16.57 7.81
CA VAL A 440 -22.17 -15.69 8.88
C VAL A 440 -22.50 -14.35 8.21
N VAL A 441 -23.79 -14.16 7.87
CA VAL A 441 -24.25 -12.92 7.22
C VAL A 441 -24.69 -11.95 8.30
N HIS A 442 -23.98 -10.81 8.40
CA HIS A 442 -24.17 -9.83 9.46
C HIS A 442 -25.26 -8.81 9.14
N HIS A 443 -25.94 -8.29 10.16
CA HIS A 443 -26.90 -7.18 10.07
C HIS A 443 -28.03 -7.37 9.05
N VAL A 444 -28.53 -8.56 8.94
CA VAL A 444 -29.71 -8.87 8.11
C VAL A 444 -30.95 -9.12 8.95
N GLU A 445 -32.13 -8.90 8.38
CA GLU A 445 -33.38 -9.33 9.00
C GLU A 445 -33.52 -10.86 8.94
N CYS A 446 -34.41 -11.41 9.74
CA CYS A 446 -34.69 -12.85 9.70
C CYS A 446 -35.26 -13.24 8.34
N PRO A 447 -34.65 -14.15 7.57
CA PRO A 447 -35.13 -14.51 6.25
C PRO A 447 -36.45 -15.33 6.35
N THR A 448 -37.23 -15.28 5.29
CA THR A 448 -38.41 -16.15 5.13
C THR A 448 -38.04 -17.52 4.61
N ALA A 449 -36.98 -17.62 3.81
CA ALA A 449 -36.48 -18.87 3.26
C ALA A 449 -35.01 -18.82 2.95
N VAL A 450 -34.34 -19.99 3.09
CA VAL A 450 -33.00 -20.25 2.58
C VAL A 450 -33.03 -21.50 1.74
N ALA A 451 -32.53 -21.44 0.50
CA ALA A 451 -32.45 -22.56 -0.41
C ALA A 451 -31.02 -22.82 -0.87
N PHE A 452 -30.63 -24.08 -0.94
CA PHE A 452 -29.38 -24.54 -1.53
C PHE A 452 -29.71 -25.51 -2.66
N GLU A 453 -29.20 -25.30 -3.86
CA GLU A 453 -29.55 -26.07 -5.05
C GLU A 453 -31.10 -26.18 -5.24
N ASP A 454 -31.81 -25.06 -5.11
CA ASP A 454 -33.28 -24.97 -5.21
C ASP A 454 -34.09 -25.80 -4.21
N ARG A 455 -33.43 -26.29 -3.15
CA ARG A 455 -34.10 -27.03 -2.05
C ARG A 455 -34.03 -26.23 -0.76
N GLN A 456 -35.07 -26.30 0.04
CA GLN A 456 -35.03 -25.71 1.38
C GLN A 456 -33.84 -26.24 2.16
N PHE A 457 -33.10 -25.30 2.79
CA PHE A 457 -31.85 -25.59 3.47
C PHE A 457 -31.92 -25.11 4.93
N PRO A 458 -31.33 -25.83 5.90
CA PRO A 458 -31.35 -25.43 7.29
C PRO A 458 -30.47 -24.23 7.55
N TRP A 459 -30.96 -23.33 8.41
CA TRP A 459 -30.25 -22.13 8.84
C TRP A 459 -30.55 -21.81 10.31
N THR A 460 -29.74 -20.95 10.91
CA THR A 460 -29.94 -20.40 12.25
C THR A 460 -29.89 -18.89 12.20
N TYR A 461 -30.72 -18.22 12.99
CA TYR A 461 -30.73 -16.76 13.07
C TYR A 461 -30.57 -16.29 14.50
N ASP A 462 -29.54 -15.46 14.74
CA ASP A 462 -29.32 -14.76 15.98
C ASP A 462 -30.04 -13.42 15.95
N ALA A 463 -31.21 -13.37 16.61
CA ALA A 463 -32.03 -12.17 16.64
C ALA A 463 -31.42 -11.00 17.42
N ALA A 464 -30.47 -11.27 18.35
CA ALA A 464 -29.83 -10.23 19.14
C ALA A 464 -28.74 -9.52 18.33
N LEU A 465 -27.99 -10.27 17.52
CA LEU A 465 -26.94 -9.77 16.66
C LEU A 465 -27.43 -9.49 15.22
N LYS A 466 -28.65 -9.93 14.87
CA LYS A 466 -29.17 -9.93 13.50
C LYS A 466 -28.26 -10.66 12.52
N ASN A 467 -27.70 -11.80 12.93
CA ASN A 467 -26.81 -12.60 12.12
C ASN A 467 -27.51 -13.87 11.62
N LEU A 468 -27.38 -14.14 10.34
CA LEU A 468 -27.85 -15.38 9.72
C LEU A 468 -26.64 -16.34 9.56
N LEU A 469 -26.80 -17.58 10.05
CA LEU A 469 -25.78 -18.62 9.98
C LEU A 469 -26.27 -19.75 9.08
N ILE A 470 -25.46 -20.13 8.08
CA ILE A 470 -25.78 -21.21 7.13
C ILE A 470 -24.52 -22.09 7.00
N ARG A 471 -24.62 -23.35 7.45
CA ARG A 471 -23.53 -24.33 7.32
C ARG A 471 -23.75 -25.17 6.09
N VAL A 472 -22.76 -25.25 5.21
CA VAL A 472 -22.83 -25.97 3.94
C VAL A 472 -21.58 -26.79 3.72
N SER A 473 -21.75 -28.06 3.32
CA SER A 473 -20.65 -28.90 2.82
C SER A 473 -20.64 -28.82 1.30
N VAL A 474 -19.59 -28.23 0.75
CA VAL A 474 -19.45 -28.03 -0.68
C VAL A 474 -18.58 -29.09 -1.32
N LYS A 475 -18.85 -29.43 -2.58
CA LYS A 475 -18.02 -30.31 -3.39
C LYS A 475 -17.25 -29.52 -4.43
N ALA A 476 -16.06 -29.99 -4.76
CA ALA A 476 -15.23 -29.36 -5.78
C ALA A 476 -15.87 -29.48 -7.17
N GLY A 477 -15.90 -28.36 -7.90
CA GLY A 477 -16.37 -28.30 -9.28
C GLY A 477 -17.89 -28.38 -9.45
N GLU A 478 -18.66 -28.29 -8.37
CA GLU A 478 -20.12 -28.16 -8.40
C GLU A 478 -20.52 -26.70 -8.14
N ASP A 479 -21.69 -26.29 -8.66
CA ASP A 479 -22.30 -24.98 -8.38
C ASP A 479 -22.87 -24.98 -6.97
N ASN A 480 -22.20 -24.32 -6.03
CA ASN A 480 -22.63 -24.23 -4.64
C ASN A 480 -23.26 -22.86 -4.41
N VAL A 481 -24.54 -22.75 -4.75
CA VAL A 481 -25.31 -21.49 -4.67
C VAL A 481 -26.38 -21.57 -3.60
N ILE A 482 -26.37 -20.57 -2.71
CA ILE A 482 -27.41 -20.37 -1.69
C ILE A 482 -28.23 -19.15 -2.08
N HIS A 483 -29.55 -19.29 -2.05
CA HIS A 483 -30.49 -18.21 -2.20
C HIS A 483 -31.20 -17.93 -0.86
N ILE A 484 -31.16 -16.69 -0.45
CA ILE A 484 -31.84 -16.19 0.77
C ILE A 484 -32.92 -15.23 0.33
N SER A 485 -34.16 -15.38 0.89
CA SER A 485 -35.31 -14.54 0.58
C SER A 485 -35.90 -13.94 1.86
N TRP A 486 -36.35 -12.71 1.79
CA TRP A 486 -37.02 -11.98 2.87
C TRP A 486 -38.49 -11.72 2.62
#